data_c961cd1a72280e63dbde2bdface630a6
#
_entry.id   c961cd1a72280e63dbde2bdface630a6
#
_cell.length_a   1.000
_cell.length_b   1.000
_cell.length_c   1.000
_cell.angle_alpha   90.00
_cell.angle_beta   90.00
_cell.angle_gamma   90.00
#
_symmetry.space_group_name_H-M   'P 1'
#
loop_
_entity.id
_entity.type
_entity.pdbx_description
1 polymer ?
#
loop_
_entity_poly.entity_id
_entity_poly.type
_entity_poly.pdbx_seq_one_letter_code
_entity_poly.pdbx_strand_id
1 'polypeptide(L)'
;ASYRDPKLAESLEAYRGLPGWLEQLDLPERELTKYIIGTISAADVPLTNSMRLSQTALAHIKGVPQEMRQKTRDEILNLTNDDLRSLAQVVRDTLSDNYICVVGGSSAVEANKEIFNSVKHI
;
A
#
# COMPACT_ATOMS: atom_id res chain seq x y z
N ALA A 1 5.22 4.77 0.07
CA ALA A 1 6.64 4.93 0.42
C ALA A 1 7.51 4.90 -0.84
N SER A 2 8.48 5.79 -0.94
CA SER A 2 9.46 5.81 -2.04
C SER A 2 10.86 5.44 -1.54
N TYR A 3 11.70 4.98 -2.46
CA TYR A 3 13.08 4.59 -2.18
C TYR A 3 14.00 5.15 -3.27
N ARG A 4 15.15 5.73 -2.87
CA ARG A 4 16.10 6.40 -3.78
C ARG A 4 15.48 7.54 -4.60
N ASP A 5 14.63 8.32 -3.96
CA ASP A 5 13.93 9.43 -4.59
C ASP A 5 14.74 10.72 -4.47
N PRO A 6 15.21 11.30 -5.58
CA PRO A 6 15.96 12.54 -5.56
C PRO A 6 15.07 13.80 -5.44
N LYS A 7 13.75 13.67 -5.58
CA LYS A 7 12.80 14.77 -5.70
C LYS A 7 11.78 14.78 -4.57
N LEU A 8 12.24 15.00 -3.36
CA LEU A 8 11.47 14.89 -2.14
C LEU A 8 10.15 15.69 -2.17
N ALA A 9 10.21 16.96 -2.52
CA ALA A 9 9.02 17.81 -2.52
C ALA A 9 7.98 17.36 -3.55
N GLU A 10 8.41 17.00 -4.77
CA GLU A 10 7.52 16.50 -5.82
C GLU A 10 6.85 15.18 -5.41
N SER A 11 7.58 14.29 -4.75
CA SER A 11 7.04 13.01 -4.26
C SER A 11 6.02 13.20 -3.15
N LEU A 12 6.25 14.13 -2.24
CA LEU A 12 5.27 14.46 -1.19
C LEU A 12 3.99 15.07 -1.79
N GLU A 13 4.13 15.91 -2.81
CA GLU A 13 2.97 16.46 -3.52
C GLU A 13 2.20 15.38 -4.27
N ALA A 14 2.87 14.43 -4.91
CA ALA A 14 2.24 13.27 -5.52
C ALA A 14 1.44 12.44 -4.51
N TYR A 15 1.96 12.23 -3.29
CA TYR A 15 1.21 11.53 -2.24
C TYR A 15 -0.03 12.32 -1.79
N ARG A 16 0.07 13.65 -1.67
CA ARG A 16 -1.08 14.51 -1.33
C ARG A 16 -2.17 14.49 -2.41
N GLY A 17 -1.78 14.35 -3.66
CA GLY A 17 -2.71 14.21 -4.80
C GLY A 17 -3.38 12.84 -4.93
N LEU A 18 -2.87 11.81 -4.22
CA LEU A 18 -3.34 10.43 -4.36
C LEU A 18 -4.84 10.25 -4.06
N PRO A 19 -5.46 10.86 -3.03
CA PRO A 19 -6.89 10.71 -2.81
C PRO A 19 -7.74 11.17 -3.99
N GLY A 20 -7.43 12.35 -4.55
CA GLY A 20 -8.16 12.88 -5.71
C GLY A 20 -7.96 12.04 -6.96
N TRP A 21 -6.79 11.45 -7.15
CA TRP A 21 -6.54 10.51 -8.23
C TRP A 21 -7.36 9.22 -8.05
N LEU A 22 -7.43 8.67 -6.83
CA LEU A 22 -8.23 7.48 -6.53
C LEU A 22 -9.73 7.70 -6.77
N GLU A 23 -10.27 8.87 -6.42
CA GLU A 23 -11.69 9.20 -6.63
C GLU A 23 -12.08 9.18 -8.11
N GLN A 24 -11.13 9.50 -8.98
CA GLN A 24 -11.33 9.55 -10.44
C GLN A 24 -10.90 8.25 -11.14
N LEU A 25 -10.43 7.26 -10.37
CA LEU A 25 -9.93 6.01 -10.93
C LEU A 25 -11.04 5.25 -11.64
N ASP A 26 -10.83 4.94 -12.91
CA ASP A 26 -11.73 4.12 -13.73
C ASP A 26 -10.90 3.22 -14.63
N LEU A 27 -10.59 2.03 -14.12
CA LEU A 27 -9.81 1.04 -14.86
C LEU A 27 -10.72 0.30 -15.84
N PRO A 28 -10.31 0.15 -17.12
CA PRO A 28 -10.96 -0.78 -18.01
C PRO A 28 -10.99 -2.18 -17.41
N GLU A 29 -12.06 -2.94 -17.65
CA GLU A 29 -12.27 -4.28 -17.09
C GLU A 29 -11.05 -5.19 -17.29
N ARG A 30 -10.41 -5.14 -18.45
CA ARG A 30 -9.21 -5.91 -18.76
C ARG A 30 -8.04 -5.56 -17.85
N GLU A 31 -7.84 -4.28 -17.53
CA GLU A 31 -6.76 -3.82 -16.66
C GLU A 31 -7.04 -4.21 -15.21
N LEU A 32 -8.26 -4.01 -14.72
CA LEU A 32 -8.68 -4.45 -13.40
C LEU A 32 -8.47 -5.96 -13.23
N THR A 33 -8.91 -6.76 -14.20
CA THR A 33 -8.70 -8.21 -14.22
C THR A 33 -7.22 -8.59 -14.14
N LYS A 34 -6.33 -7.90 -14.85
CA LYS A 34 -4.88 -8.13 -14.75
C LYS A 34 -4.35 -7.91 -13.34
N TYR A 35 -4.78 -6.85 -12.67
CA TYR A 35 -4.35 -6.57 -11.29
C TYR A 35 -4.90 -7.59 -10.30
N ILE A 36 -6.15 -8.02 -10.46
CA ILE A 36 -6.76 -9.10 -9.66
C ILE A 36 -5.97 -10.40 -9.83
N ILE A 37 -5.71 -10.82 -11.07
CA ILE A 37 -4.94 -12.04 -11.36
C ILE A 37 -3.53 -11.94 -10.77
N GLY A 38 -2.85 -10.81 -10.95
CA GLY A 38 -1.51 -10.58 -10.39
C GLY A 38 -1.49 -10.71 -8.86
N THR A 39 -2.46 -10.12 -8.18
CA THR A 39 -2.59 -10.17 -6.71
C THR A 39 -2.88 -11.60 -6.23
N ILE A 40 -3.82 -12.29 -6.84
CA ILE A 40 -4.16 -13.67 -6.49
C ILE A 40 -2.99 -14.63 -6.77
N SER A 41 -2.29 -14.44 -7.89
CA SER A 41 -1.12 -15.27 -8.21
C SER A 41 -0.01 -15.16 -7.16
N ALA A 42 0.17 -13.97 -6.59
CA ALA A 42 1.13 -13.78 -5.49
C ALA A 42 0.68 -14.43 -4.17
N ALA A 43 -0.63 -14.53 -3.95
CA ALA A 43 -1.21 -15.16 -2.76
C ALA A 43 -1.28 -16.70 -2.88
N ASP A 44 -1.51 -17.21 -4.09
CA ASP A 44 -1.74 -18.63 -4.39
C ASP A 44 -0.45 -19.37 -4.86
N VAL A 45 0.71 -18.97 -4.39
CA VAL A 45 1.97 -19.65 -4.72
C VAL A 45 1.92 -21.11 -4.29
N PRO A 46 2.30 -22.08 -5.15
CA PRO A 46 2.41 -23.48 -4.76
C PRO A 46 3.34 -23.68 -3.58
N LEU A 47 2.83 -24.29 -2.51
CA LEU A 47 3.57 -24.51 -1.28
C LEU A 47 4.01 -25.95 -1.12
N THR A 48 5.25 -26.18 -0.69
CA THR A 48 5.69 -27.48 -0.18
C THR A 48 4.96 -27.79 1.14
N ASN A 49 4.97 -29.07 1.57
CA ASN A 49 4.36 -29.47 2.83
C ASN A 49 4.96 -28.71 4.03
N SER A 50 6.27 -28.49 4.04
CA SER A 50 6.95 -27.71 5.09
C SER A 50 6.47 -26.24 5.11
N MET A 51 6.35 -25.61 3.94
CA MET A 51 5.83 -24.23 3.83
C MET A 51 4.37 -24.16 4.30
N ARG A 52 3.53 -25.14 3.94
CA ARG A 52 2.13 -25.21 4.42
C ARG A 52 2.07 -25.32 5.94
N LEU A 53 2.89 -26.19 6.53
CA LEU A 53 2.96 -26.32 7.99
C LEU A 53 3.34 -25.00 8.66
N SER A 54 4.43 -24.37 8.19
CA SER A 54 4.90 -23.09 8.73
C SER A 54 3.85 -21.99 8.59
N GLN A 55 3.19 -21.90 7.44
CA GLN A 55 2.15 -20.91 7.19
C GLN A 55 0.92 -21.12 8.08
N THR A 56 0.51 -22.39 8.28
CA THR A 56 -0.62 -22.74 9.14
C THR A 56 -0.30 -22.46 10.61
N ALA A 57 0.90 -22.83 11.08
CA ALA A 57 1.34 -22.55 12.43
C ALA A 57 1.40 -21.04 12.71
N LEU A 58 1.96 -20.27 11.77
CA LEU A 58 2.02 -18.81 11.90
C LEU A 58 0.63 -18.17 11.90
N ALA A 59 -0.28 -18.64 11.05
CA ALA A 59 -1.68 -18.17 11.01
C ALA A 59 -2.38 -18.46 12.34
N HIS A 60 -2.17 -19.65 12.92
CA HIS A 60 -2.70 -20.01 14.23
C HIS A 60 -2.17 -19.09 15.35
N ILE A 61 -0.85 -18.86 15.39
CA ILE A 61 -0.22 -17.95 16.38
C ILE A 61 -0.76 -16.52 16.25
N LYS A 62 -0.98 -16.05 15.02
CA LYS A 62 -1.52 -14.71 14.74
C LYS A 62 -3.03 -14.58 14.92
N GLY A 63 -3.75 -15.66 15.20
CA GLY A 63 -5.21 -15.66 15.30
C GLY A 63 -5.91 -15.38 13.97
N VAL A 64 -5.32 -15.78 12.84
CA VAL A 64 -5.90 -15.61 11.49
C VAL A 64 -6.54 -16.92 11.03
N PRO A 65 -7.86 -17.11 11.22
CA PRO A 65 -8.56 -18.33 10.83
C PRO A 65 -8.64 -18.48 9.31
N GLN A 66 -8.91 -19.69 8.86
CA GLN A 66 -9.02 -20.01 7.43
C GLN A 66 -10.12 -19.21 6.74
N GLU A 67 -11.24 -18.99 7.44
CA GLU A 67 -12.40 -18.22 6.95
C GLU A 67 -12.02 -16.77 6.64
N MET A 68 -11.18 -16.14 7.46
CA MET A 68 -10.68 -14.79 7.22
C MET A 68 -9.81 -14.75 5.97
N ARG A 69 -8.95 -15.73 5.77
CA ARG A 69 -8.10 -15.85 4.58
C ARG A 69 -8.93 -16.06 3.32
N GLN A 70 -9.96 -16.93 3.41
CA GLN A 70 -10.87 -17.16 2.29
C GLN A 70 -11.67 -15.90 1.96
N LYS A 71 -12.19 -15.21 2.97
CA LYS A 71 -12.91 -13.95 2.79
C LYS A 71 -12.06 -12.90 2.06
N THR A 72 -10.81 -12.70 2.49
CA THR A 72 -9.89 -11.77 1.81
C THR A 72 -9.66 -12.18 0.35
N ARG A 73 -9.52 -13.47 0.08
CA ARG A 73 -9.37 -13.97 -1.28
C ARG A 73 -10.61 -13.68 -2.15
N ASP A 74 -11.79 -13.91 -1.60
CA ASP A 74 -13.06 -13.65 -2.29
C ASP A 74 -13.27 -12.15 -2.53
N GLU A 75 -12.90 -11.29 -1.59
CA GLU A 75 -12.91 -9.84 -1.73
C GLU A 75 -11.99 -9.37 -2.87
N ILE A 76 -10.78 -9.93 -2.98
CA ILE A 76 -9.87 -9.60 -4.08
C ILE A 76 -10.44 -10.06 -5.43
N LEU A 77 -11.01 -11.26 -5.50
CA LEU A 77 -11.58 -11.80 -6.74
C LEU A 77 -12.79 -11.02 -7.24
N ASN A 78 -13.54 -10.41 -6.35
CA ASN A 78 -14.74 -9.63 -6.65
C ASN A 78 -14.50 -8.11 -6.63
N LEU A 79 -13.23 -7.68 -6.62
CA LEU A 79 -12.86 -6.27 -6.54
C LEU A 79 -13.41 -5.47 -7.73
N THR A 80 -13.99 -4.31 -7.44
CA THR A 80 -14.52 -3.37 -8.43
C THR A 80 -13.78 -2.04 -8.42
N ASN A 81 -14.01 -1.20 -9.43
CA ASN A 81 -13.50 0.17 -9.45
C ASN A 81 -14.06 1.00 -8.27
N ASP A 82 -15.32 0.75 -7.86
CA ASP A 82 -15.92 1.45 -6.73
C ASP A 82 -15.22 1.11 -5.40
N ASP A 83 -14.81 -0.15 -5.22
CA ASP A 83 -14.03 -0.54 -4.05
C ASP A 83 -12.69 0.20 -4.02
N LEU A 84 -12.00 0.32 -5.16
CA LEU A 84 -10.75 1.08 -5.26
C LEU A 84 -10.98 2.57 -4.96
N ARG A 85 -12.03 3.17 -5.49
CA ARG A 85 -12.38 4.59 -5.22
C ARG A 85 -12.68 4.82 -3.73
N SER A 86 -13.31 3.86 -3.05
CA SER A 86 -13.61 3.95 -1.63
C SER A 86 -12.38 4.11 -0.75
N LEU A 87 -11.20 3.63 -1.21
CA LEU A 87 -9.93 3.80 -0.52
C LEU A 87 -9.46 5.25 -0.47
N ALA A 88 -9.98 6.14 -1.32
CA ALA A 88 -9.61 7.55 -1.34
C ALA A 88 -9.83 8.23 0.03
N GLN A 89 -10.93 7.86 0.73
CA GLN A 89 -11.19 8.40 2.06
C GLN A 89 -10.17 7.92 3.09
N VAL A 90 -9.82 6.63 3.07
CA VAL A 90 -8.80 6.07 3.99
C VAL A 90 -7.44 6.73 3.78
N VAL A 91 -7.06 6.96 2.52
CA VAL A 91 -5.79 7.65 2.19
C VAL A 91 -5.85 9.11 2.62
N ARG A 92 -6.98 9.80 2.42
CA ARG A 92 -7.18 11.19 2.85
C ARG A 92 -7.04 11.32 4.37
N ASP A 93 -7.70 10.44 5.12
CA ASP A 93 -7.64 10.44 6.58
C ASP A 93 -6.22 10.17 7.09
N THR A 94 -5.51 9.23 6.45
CA THR A 94 -4.11 8.92 6.77
C THR A 94 -3.17 10.11 6.51
N LEU A 95 -3.44 10.90 5.48
CA LEU A 95 -2.61 12.07 5.12
C LEU A 95 -3.01 13.35 5.87
N SER A 96 -4.20 13.41 6.47
CA SER A 96 -4.73 14.62 7.11
C SER A 96 -3.86 15.11 8.27
N ASP A 97 -3.29 14.20 9.05
CA ASP A 97 -2.46 14.51 10.21
C ASP A 97 -1.00 14.86 9.85
N ASN A 98 -0.65 14.74 8.55
CA ASN A 98 0.68 15.06 8.02
C ASN A 98 1.83 14.35 8.74
N TYR A 99 1.62 13.11 9.21
CA TYR A 99 2.67 12.27 9.81
C TYR A 99 3.62 11.74 8.72
N ILE A 100 4.62 12.54 8.38
CA ILE A 100 5.60 12.24 7.34
C ILE A 100 6.97 12.06 7.99
N CYS A 101 7.62 10.95 7.69
CA CYS A 101 9.01 10.69 8.09
C CYS A 101 9.86 10.43 6.83
N VAL A 102 10.98 11.11 6.73
CA VAL A 102 11.93 10.95 5.63
C VAL A 102 13.30 10.62 6.19
N VAL A 103 13.93 9.61 5.60
CA VAL A 103 15.34 9.28 5.82
C VAL A 103 16.06 9.47 4.48
N GLY A 104 17.07 10.33 4.44
CA GLY A 104 17.73 10.66 3.20
C GLY A 104 19.08 11.34 3.41
N GLY A 105 19.78 11.65 2.32
CA GLY A 105 21.04 12.39 2.37
C GLY A 105 20.87 13.79 2.95
N SER A 106 21.78 14.23 3.81
CA SER A 106 21.72 15.50 4.54
C SER A 106 21.45 16.70 3.63
N SER A 107 22.09 16.77 2.47
CA SER A 107 21.89 17.88 1.51
C SER A 107 20.46 17.94 0.95
N ALA A 108 19.86 16.79 0.66
CA ALA A 108 18.48 16.74 0.14
C ALA A 108 17.44 17.10 1.23
N VAL A 109 17.68 16.65 2.46
CA VAL A 109 16.81 16.97 3.61
C VAL A 109 16.94 18.45 3.98
N GLU A 110 18.15 18.99 4.07
CA GLU A 110 18.40 20.41 4.37
C GLU A 110 17.82 21.35 3.30
N ALA A 111 17.91 20.98 2.02
CA ALA A 111 17.30 21.75 0.93
C ALA A 111 15.76 21.82 1.00
N ASN A 112 15.12 20.99 1.80
CA ASN A 112 13.66 20.90 1.96
C ASN A 112 13.23 20.98 3.43
N LYS A 113 14.07 21.52 4.32
CA LYS A 113 13.83 21.48 5.77
C LYS A 113 12.54 22.18 6.23
N GLU A 114 12.06 23.14 5.47
CA GLU A 114 10.82 23.86 5.74
C GLU A 114 9.56 22.96 5.66
N ILE A 115 9.70 21.78 5.05
CA ILE A 115 8.61 20.79 4.96
C ILE A 115 8.44 20.05 6.29
N PHE A 116 9.47 20.02 7.13
CA PHE A 116 9.55 19.17 8.33
C PHE A 116 9.47 19.99 9.62
N ASN A 117 8.76 19.45 10.62
CA ASN A 117 8.73 20.02 11.96
C ASN A 117 10.07 19.85 12.71
N SER A 118 10.85 18.83 12.37
CA SER A 118 12.16 18.59 12.95
C SER A 118 13.06 17.80 12.01
N VAL A 119 14.34 18.12 12.01
CA VAL A 119 15.40 17.39 11.31
C VAL A 119 16.40 16.89 12.34
N LYS A 120 16.81 15.62 12.25
CA LYS A 120 17.82 15.00 13.09
C LYS A 120 18.92 14.40 12.23
N HIS A 121 20.16 14.57 12.62
CA HIS A 121 21.30 13.88 12.02
C HIS A 121 21.56 12.57 12.76
N ILE A 122 21.79 11.50 12.01
CA ILE A 122 22.08 10.16 12.52
C ILE A 122 23.55 9.86 12.31
#